data_94c00df515767d225d506799a7711692
#
_entry.id   94c00df515767d225d506799a7711692
#
_cell.length_a   1.000
_cell.length_b   1.000
_cell.length_c   1.000
_cell.angle_alpha   90.00
_cell.angle_beta   90.00
_cell.angle_gamma   90.00
#
_symmetry.space_group_name_H-M   'P 1'
#
loop_
_entity.id
_entity.type
_entity.pdbx_description
1 polymer ?
#
loop_
_entity_poly.entity_id
_entity_poly.type
_entity_poly.pdbx_seq_one_letter_code
_entity_poly.pdbx_strand_id
1 'polypeptide(L)'
;MNDLVDGVRITGEVKLDDEDIYAEGVDTTVLRKRIGMVFQQPNPFPMSIYDNIAYGPRVHGIKDKLKLDAIVEESLRGAAIFDEVKDRLKKSALGLSGGQQQRICIARALAVQPEVLLMDEPTSALDPISTSKIEELMEDLKKKYTVVVVTHNM
;
A
#
# COMPACT_ATOMS: atom_id res chain seq x y z
N MET A 1 -15.42 1.98 -3.04
CA MET A 1 -14.51 0.91 -3.52
C MET A 1 -15.17 -0.47 -3.56
N ASN A 2 -16.45 -0.53 -3.29
CA ASN A 2 -17.26 -1.76 -3.35
C ASN A 2 -18.05 -1.89 -4.67
N ASP A 3 -17.65 -1.15 -5.68
CA ASP A 3 -18.24 -1.08 -7.02
C ASP A 3 -18.16 -2.41 -7.79
N LEU A 4 -17.32 -3.34 -7.34
CA LEU A 4 -17.19 -4.69 -7.91
C LEU A 4 -17.94 -5.77 -7.10
N VAL A 5 -18.67 -5.39 -6.04
CA VAL A 5 -19.41 -6.34 -5.19
C VAL A 5 -20.89 -6.23 -5.50
N ASP A 6 -21.46 -7.29 -6.08
CA ASP A 6 -22.89 -7.36 -6.42
C ASP A 6 -23.76 -7.23 -5.17
N GLY A 7 -24.86 -6.48 -5.29
CA GLY A 7 -25.85 -6.33 -4.24
C GLY A 7 -25.50 -5.35 -3.11
N VAL A 8 -24.35 -4.71 -3.16
CA VAL A 8 -23.99 -3.67 -2.19
C VAL A 8 -24.69 -2.36 -2.54
N ARG A 9 -25.41 -1.82 -1.57
CA ARG A 9 -25.97 -0.46 -1.64
C ARG A 9 -25.23 0.46 -0.67
N ILE A 10 -24.63 1.50 -1.20
CA ILE A 10 -23.96 2.54 -0.42
C ILE A 10 -24.87 3.75 -0.33
N THR A 11 -25.08 4.25 0.87
CA THR A 11 -25.83 5.49 1.13
C THR A 11 -24.95 6.43 1.95
N GLY A 12 -25.04 7.73 1.67
CA GLY A 12 -24.20 8.75 2.29
C GLY A 12 -23.24 9.37 1.30
N GLU A 13 -22.41 10.28 1.78
CA GLU A 13 -21.46 11.04 0.99
C GLU A 13 -20.03 10.76 1.50
N VAL A 14 -19.13 10.44 0.61
CA VAL A 14 -17.68 10.31 0.90
C VAL A 14 -16.93 11.18 -0.08
N LYS A 15 -16.16 12.12 0.42
CA LYS A 15 -15.40 13.07 -0.40
C LYS A 15 -13.91 12.90 -0.26
N LEU A 16 -13.21 13.07 -1.37
CA LEU A 16 -11.78 13.25 -1.45
C LEU A 16 -11.53 14.61 -2.12
N ASP A 17 -10.93 15.58 -1.39
CA ASP A 17 -10.74 16.96 -1.84
C ASP A 17 -12.05 17.61 -2.37
N ASP A 18 -13.12 17.52 -1.60
CA ASP A 18 -14.47 18.03 -1.94
C ASP A 18 -15.17 17.32 -3.12
N GLU A 19 -14.53 16.34 -3.75
CA GLU A 19 -15.14 15.50 -4.81
C GLU A 19 -15.79 14.26 -4.19
N ASP A 20 -17.07 14.03 -4.45
CA ASP A 20 -17.76 12.80 -4.03
C ASP A 20 -17.26 11.61 -4.84
N ILE A 21 -16.64 10.65 -4.14
CA ILE A 21 -16.06 9.45 -4.78
C ILE A 21 -17.11 8.50 -5.39
N TYR A 22 -18.39 8.71 -5.09
CA TYR A 22 -19.52 7.95 -5.63
C TYR A 22 -20.35 8.74 -6.65
N ALA A 23 -19.90 9.95 -7.02
CA ALA A 23 -20.59 10.73 -8.04
C ALA A 23 -20.62 10.01 -9.39
N GLU A 24 -21.67 10.24 -10.16
CA GLU A 24 -21.79 9.69 -11.51
C GLU A 24 -20.64 10.20 -12.39
N GLY A 25 -19.99 9.27 -13.12
CA GLY A 25 -18.86 9.58 -14.01
C GLY A 25 -17.48 9.59 -13.36
N VAL A 26 -17.36 9.27 -12.07
CA VAL A 26 -16.05 9.11 -11.42
C VAL A 26 -15.28 7.94 -12.04
N ASP A 27 -14.06 8.21 -12.55
CA ASP A 27 -13.16 7.16 -13.01
C ASP A 27 -12.53 6.44 -11.80
N THR A 28 -13.02 5.23 -11.54
CA THR A 28 -12.55 4.40 -10.41
C THR A 28 -11.08 4.01 -10.53
N THR A 29 -10.51 3.97 -11.74
CA THR A 29 -9.09 3.68 -11.96
C THR A 29 -8.23 4.85 -11.49
N VAL A 30 -8.63 6.07 -11.81
CA VAL A 30 -7.97 7.30 -11.33
C VAL A 30 -8.11 7.41 -9.82
N LEU A 31 -9.31 7.17 -9.28
CA LEU A 31 -9.55 7.21 -7.84
C LEU A 31 -8.68 6.20 -7.08
N ARG A 32 -8.57 4.96 -7.57
CA ARG A 32 -7.75 3.90 -6.96
C ARG A 32 -6.25 4.18 -7.00
N LYS A 33 -5.79 5.02 -7.93
CA LYS A 33 -4.41 5.51 -7.94
C LYS A 33 -4.16 6.50 -6.79
N ARG A 34 -5.15 7.34 -6.47
CA ARG A 34 -5.06 8.33 -5.39
C ARG A 34 -5.18 7.70 -4.00
N ILE A 35 -5.79 6.51 -3.88
CA ILE A 35 -6.06 5.83 -2.62
C ILE A 35 -5.35 4.49 -2.59
N GLY A 36 -4.28 4.38 -1.80
CA GLY A 36 -3.61 3.12 -1.51
C GLY A 36 -4.36 2.33 -0.44
N MET A 37 -4.30 0.99 -0.51
CA MET A 37 -4.93 0.12 0.47
C MET A 37 -3.97 -0.96 0.96
N VAL A 38 -3.90 -1.14 2.27
CA VAL A 38 -3.14 -2.19 2.96
C VAL A 38 -4.13 -3.04 3.75
N PHE A 39 -4.12 -4.34 3.49
CA PHE A 39 -5.07 -5.28 4.08
C PHE A 39 -4.55 -5.86 5.39
N GLN A 40 -5.47 -6.39 6.20
CA GLN A 40 -5.21 -7.04 7.46
C GLN A 40 -4.18 -8.18 7.35
N GLN A 41 -4.33 -9.05 6.36
CA GLN A 41 -3.35 -10.08 6.08
C GLN A 41 -2.39 -9.62 5.00
N PRO A 42 -1.06 -9.75 5.19
CA PRO A 42 -0.10 -9.49 4.14
C PRO A 42 -0.44 -10.28 2.88
N ASN A 43 -0.48 -9.59 1.76
CA ASN A 43 -0.84 -10.19 0.47
C ASN A 43 0.13 -9.80 -0.65
N PRO A 44 1.44 -10.04 -0.49
CA PRO A 44 2.37 -9.80 -1.58
C PRO A 44 2.02 -10.70 -2.78
N PHE A 45 2.27 -10.19 -3.98
CA PHE A 45 2.09 -10.99 -5.18
C PHE A 45 3.14 -12.11 -5.25
N PRO A 46 2.83 -13.26 -5.88
CA PRO A 46 3.78 -14.38 -6.06
C PRO A 46 4.85 -14.05 -7.11
N MET A 47 5.62 -13.00 -6.84
CA MET A 47 6.70 -12.50 -7.67
C MET A 47 7.84 -11.95 -6.80
N SER A 48 8.90 -11.41 -7.41
CA SER A 48 10.03 -10.86 -6.67
C SER A 48 9.62 -9.66 -5.81
N ILE A 49 10.46 -9.34 -4.81
CA ILE A 49 10.30 -8.12 -4.01
C ILE A 49 10.27 -6.90 -4.93
N TYR A 50 11.23 -6.80 -5.86
CA TYR A 50 11.29 -5.73 -6.83
C TYR A 50 10.00 -5.61 -7.65
N ASP A 51 9.52 -6.72 -8.22
CA ASP A 51 8.34 -6.70 -9.10
C ASP A 51 7.05 -6.39 -8.35
N ASN A 52 6.94 -6.74 -7.06
CA ASN A 52 5.83 -6.31 -6.22
C ASN A 52 5.72 -4.78 -6.16
N ILE A 53 6.84 -4.09 -5.97
CA ILE A 53 6.87 -2.63 -5.86
C ILE A 53 6.72 -1.97 -7.25
N ALA A 54 7.42 -2.49 -8.26
CA ALA A 54 7.41 -1.95 -9.62
C ALA A 54 6.09 -2.21 -10.36
N TYR A 55 5.23 -3.07 -9.85
CA TYR A 55 3.98 -3.47 -10.52
C TYR A 55 3.06 -2.27 -10.81
N GLY A 56 2.71 -1.51 -9.79
CA GLY A 56 1.84 -0.34 -9.92
C GLY A 56 2.41 0.71 -10.89
N PRO A 57 3.65 1.19 -10.70
CA PRO A 57 4.31 2.08 -11.64
C PRO A 57 4.31 1.61 -13.09
N ARG A 58 4.56 0.31 -13.34
CA ARG A 58 4.52 -0.28 -14.69
C ARG A 58 3.12 -0.24 -15.29
N VAL A 59 2.09 -0.58 -14.52
CA VAL A 59 0.67 -0.51 -14.94
C VAL A 59 0.30 0.92 -15.31
N HIS A 60 0.87 1.91 -14.62
CA HIS A 60 0.68 3.33 -14.91
C HIS A 60 1.62 3.88 -16.01
N GLY A 61 2.31 3.00 -16.75
CA GLY A 61 3.04 3.35 -17.96
C GLY A 61 4.51 3.70 -17.77
N ILE A 62 5.08 3.56 -16.55
CA ILE A 62 6.51 3.78 -16.31
C ILE A 62 7.29 2.56 -16.80
N LYS A 63 8.06 2.73 -17.89
CA LYS A 63 8.88 1.67 -18.51
C LYS A 63 10.38 1.89 -18.33
N ASP A 64 10.78 3.10 -18.03
CA ASP A 64 12.19 3.47 -17.82
C ASP A 64 12.75 2.73 -16.59
N LYS A 65 13.83 1.97 -16.81
CA LYS A 65 14.42 1.15 -15.76
C LYS A 65 14.99 1.97 -14.62
N LEU A 66 15.66 3.08 -14.92
CA LEU A 66 16.27 3.93 -13.89
C LEU A 66 15.21 4.58 -13.01
N LYS A 67 14.08 5.01 -13.61
CA LYS A 67 12.94 5.53 -12.86
C LYS A 67 12.30 4.46 -11.98
N LEU A 68 12.14 3.24 -12.49
CA LEU A 68 11.62 2.13 -11.69
C LEU A 68 12.54 1.77 -10.53
N ASP A 69 13.85 1.72 -10.76
CA ASP A 69 14.83 1.43 -9.72
C ASP A 69 14.77 2.49 -8.60
N ALA A 70 14.67 3.77 -8.96
CA ALA A 70 14.51 4.86 -7.99
C ALA A 70 13.20 4.77 -7.19
N ILE A 71 12.07 4.51 -7.87
CA ILE A 71 10.77 4.34 -7.21
C ILE A 71 10.80 3.14 -6.24
N VAL A 72 11.37 2.02 -6.66
CA VAL A 72 11.48 0.82 -5.82
C VAL A 72 12.30 1.10 -4.57
N GLU A 73 13.47 1.72 -4.71
CA GLU A 73 14.31 2.07 -3.55
C GLU A 73 13.59 3.05 -2.63
N GLU A 74 13.03 4.14 -3.15
CA GLU A 74 12.32 5.14 -2.36
C GLU A 74 11.13 4.53 -1.61
N SER A 75 10.36 3.68 -2.26
CA SER A 75 9.20 3.01 -1.66
C SER A 75 9.59 2.04 -0.55
N LEU A 76 10.67 1.27 -0.74
CA LEU A 76 11.20 0.36 0.26
C LEU A 76 11.77 1.11 1.47
N ARG A 77 12.43 2.25 1.24
CA ARG A 77 12.90 3.15 2.33
C ARG A 77 11.72 3.77 3.05
N GLY A 78 10.71 4.24 2.31
CA GLY A 78 9.48 4.80 2.87
C GLY A 78 8.69 3.79 3.72
N ALA A 79 8.83 2.50 3.45
CA ALA A 79 8.24 1.40 4.24
C ALA A 79 9.22 0.82 5.29
N ALA A 80 10.35 1.48 5.54
CA ALA A 80 11.38 1.10 6.53
C ALA A 80 11.87 -0.36 6.39
N ILE A 81 12.03 -0.86 5.14
CA ILE A 81 12.44 -2.25 4.89
C ILE A 81 13.63 -2.39 3.94
N PHE A 82 14.07 -1.30 3.30
CA PHE A 82 15.11 -1.35 2.27
C PHE A 82 16.36 -2.10 2.73
N ASP A 83 16.92 -1.78 3.89
CA ASP A 83 18.16 -2.38 4.37
C ASP A 83 18.04 -3.88 4.69
N GLU A 84 16.83 -4.36 4.99
CA GLU A 84 16.57 -5.78 5.22
C GLU A 84 16.49 -6.60 3.91
N VAL A 85 16.17 -5.96 2.78
CA VAL A 85 15.86 -6.67 1.52
C VAL A 85 16.72 -6.28 0.32
N LYS A 86 17.56 -5.24 0.41
CA LYS A 86 18.35 -4.68 -0.70
C LYS A 86 19.19 -5.72 -1.45
N ASP A 87 19.72 -6.74 -0.76
CA ASP A 87 20.56 -7.77 -1.34
C ASP A 87 19.75 -8.95 -1.95
N ARG A 88 18.43 -8.91 -1.83
CA ARG A 88 17.55 -9.99 -2.29
C ARG A 88 16.30 -9.51 -3.03
N LEU A 89 16.36 -8.34 -3.67
CA LEU A 89 15.24 -7.75 -4.41
C LEU A 89 14.67 -8.66 -5.51
N LYS A 90 15.48 -9.55 -6.07
CA LYS A 90 15.08 -10.54 -7.10
C LYS A 90 14.49 -11.83 -6.51
N LYS A 91 14.52 -12.01 -5.19
CA LYS A 91 13.92 -13.18 -4.53
C LYS A 91 12.41 -12.98 -4.35
N SER A 92 11.68 -14.09 -4.24
CA SER A 92 10.24 -14.07 -4.00
C SER A 92 9.89 -13.34 -2.70
N ALA A 93 8.88 -12.48 -2.76
CA ALA A 93 8.35 -11.80 -1.59
C ALA A 93 7.64 -12.76 -0.61
N LEU A 94 7.18 -13.92 -1.10
CA LEU A 94 6.51 -14.93 -0.25
C LEU A 94 7.44 -15.61 0.76
N GLY A 95 8.76 -15.55 0.55
CA GLY A 95 9.77 -16.08 1.47
C GLY A 95 10.12 -15.15 2.64
N LEU A 96 9.49 -14.00 2.76
CA LEU A 96 9.69 -13.03 3.83
C LEU A 96 8.84 -13.38 5.07
N SER A 97 9.23 -12.89 6.24
CA SER A 97 8.37 -12.96 7.45
C SER A 97 7.08 -12.17 7.27
N GLY A 98 6.06 -12.44 8.08
CA GLY A 98 4.77 -11.74 8.01
C GLY A 98 4.90 -10.22 8.10
N GLY A 99 5.69 -9.72 9.07
CA GLY A 99 5.94 -8.29 9.22
C GLY A 99 6.73 -7.68 8.07
N GLN A 100 7.66 -8.43 7.47
CA GLN A 100 8.36 -8.00 6.26
C GLN A 100 7.40 -7.97 5.06
N GLN A 101 6.56 -8.99 4.89
CA GLN A 101 5.55 -9.02 3.83
C GLN A 101 4.58 -7.84 3.96
N GLN A 102 4.14 -7.49 5.16
CA GLN A 102 3.26 -6.34 5.38
C GLN A 102 3.94 -5.04 4.97
N ARG A 103 5.21 -4.84 5.32
CA ARG A 103 5.97 -3.65 4.88
C ARG A 103 6.21 -3.63 3.37
N ILE A 104 6.33 -4.79 2.70
CA ILE A 104 6.34 -4.87 1.24
C ILE A 104 4.98 -4.44 0.66
N CYS A 105 3.86 -4.83 1.26
CA CYS A 105 2.54 -4.37 0.83
C CYS A 105 2.36 -2.85 1.01
N ILE A 106 2.90 -2.29 2.09
CA ILE A 106 2.95 -0.83 2.29
C ILE A 106 3.81 -0.18 1.21
N ALA A 107 5.04 -0.66 0.98
CA ALA A 107 5.93 -0.14 -0.06
C ALA A 107 5.28 -0.18 -1.46
N ARG A 108 4.57 -1.26 -1.78
CA ARG A 108 3.80 -1.39 -3.03
C ARG A 108 2.73 -0.31 -3.15
N ALA A 109 2.01 -0.01 -2.07
CA ALA A 109 1.03 1.07 -2.05
C ALA A 109 1.68 2.45 -2.23
N LEU A 110 2.84 2.70 -1.59
CA LEU A 110 3.57 3.96 -1.71
C LEU A 110 4.14 4.21 -3.12
N ALA A 111 4.46 3.15 -3.86
CA ALA A 111 5.10 3.23 -5.18
C ALA A 111 4.28 3.99 -6.24
N VAL A 112 2.96 4.07 -6.07
CA VAL A 112 2.07 4.84 -6.93
C VAL A 112 1.81 6.27 -6.42
N GLN A 113 2.47 6.67 -5.33
CA GLN A 113 2.34 7.98 -4.70
C GLN A 113 0.89 8.37 -4.38
N PRO A 114 0.20 7.59 -3.54
CA PRO A 114 -1.19 7.87 -3.19
C PRO A 114 -1.30 9.14 -2.35
N GLU A 115 -2.48 9.76 -2.31
CA GLU A 115 -2.80 10.87 -1.42
C GLU A 115 -3.31 10.36 -0.06
N VAL A 116 -4.05 9.27 -0.11
CA VAL A 116 -4.63 8.61 1.07
C VAL A 116 -4.14 7.16 1.14
N LEU A 117 -3.79 6.70 2.33
CA LEU A 117 -3.43 5.33 2.62
C LEU A 117 -4.44 4.74 3.61
N LEU A 118 -5.26 3.81 3.12
CA LEU A 118 -6.20 3.07 3.96
C LEU A 118 -5.50 1.83 4.50
N MET A 119 -5.57 1.60 5.80
CA MET A 119 -5.01 0.44 6.47
C MET A 119 -6.09 -0.27 7.27
N ASP A 120 -6.37 -1.51 6.90
CA ASP A 120 -7.36 -2.35 7.58
C ASP A 120 -6.62 -3.30 8.53
N GLU A 121 -6.70 -3.04 9.84
CA GLU A 121 -6.05 -3.80 10.90
C GLU A 121 -4.60 -4.22 10.59
N PRO A 122 -3.70 -3.31 10.21
CA PRO A 122 -2.42 -3.63 9.57
C PRO A 122 -1.46 -4.44 10.47
N THR A 123 -1.76 -4.57 11.76
CA THR A 123 -0.90 -5.23 12.76
C THR A 123 -1.50 -6.48 13.37
N SER A 124 -2.80 -6.75 13.17
CA SER A 124 -3.53 -7.80 13.89
C SER A 124 -3.02 -9.23 13.63
N ALA A 125 -2.41 -9.48 12.47
CA ALA A 125 -1.86 -10.78 12.09
C ALA A 125 -0.34 -10.90 12.36
N LEU A 126 0.26 -9.95 13.09
CA LEU A 126 1.70 -9.86 13.29
C LEU A 126 2.12 -10.16 14.72
N ASP A 127 3.38 -10.59 14.87
CA ASP A 127 4.04 -10.71 16.17
C ASP A 127 4.30 -9.32 16.80
N PRO A 128 4.52 -9.22 18.12
CA PRO A 128 4.66 -7.93 18.81
C PRO A 128 5.81 -7.05 18.29
N ILE A 129 6.93 -7.64 17.86
CA ILE A 129 8.07 -6.89 17.33
C ILE A 129 7.73 -6.28 15.97
N SER A 130 7.09 -7.06 15.12
CA SER A 130 6.62 -6.60 13.81
C SER A 130 5.52 -5.53 13.95
N THR A 131 4.64 -5.69 14.95
CA THR A 131 3.60 -4.70 15.29
C THR A 131 4.22 -3.34 15.62
N SER A 132 5.18 -3.29 16.56
CA SER A 132 5.86 -2.03 16.93
C SER A 132 6.53 -1.36 15.72
N LYS A 133 7.16 -2.13 14.84
CA LYS A 133 7.78 -1.58 13.61
C LYS A 133 6.74 -0.96 12.67
N ILE A 134 5.56 -1.55 12.54
CA ILE A 134 4.47 -1.01 11.71
C ILE A 134 3.89 0.25 12.35
N GLU A 135 3.73 0.28 13.67
CA GLU A 135 3.23 1.45 14.40
C GLU A 135 4.18 2.65 14.27
N GLU A 136 5.50 2.44 14.45
CA GLU A 136 6.51 3.46 14.19
C GLU A 136 6.47 3.96 12.75
N LEU A 137 6.32 3.04 11.79
CA LEU A 137 6.20 3.38 10.37
C LEU A 137 4.96 4.23 10.11
N MET A 138 3.81 3.92 10.71
CA MET A 138 2.58 4.71 10.57
C MET A 138 2.76 6.14 11.09
N GLU A 139 3.50 6.32 12.20
CA GLU A 139 3.84 7.66 12.72
C GLU A 139 4.67 8.48 11.74
N ASP A 140 5.53 7.85 10.95
CA ASP A 140 6.30 8.53 9.91
C ASP A 140 5.46 8.78 8.65
N LEU A 141 4.62 7.84 8.25
CA LEU A 141 3.77 7.96 7.07
C LEU A 141 2.75 9.09 7.20
N LYS A 142 2.15 9.29 8.38
CA LYS A 142 1.17 10.37 8.61
C LYS A 142 1.74 11.79 8.41
N LYS A 143 3.07 11.94 8.37
CA LYS A 143 3.73 13.23 8.06
C LYS A 143 3.65 13.59 6.58
N LYS A 144 3.43 12.61 5.70
CA LYS A 144 3.43 12.77 4.24
C LYS A 144 2.10 12.42 3.58
N TYR A 145 1.33 11.54 4.19
CA TYR A 145 0.10 10.97 3.63
C TYR A 145 -1.07 11.17 4.60
N THR A 146 -2.28 11.25 4.06
CA THR A 146 -3.48 11.07 4.87
C THR A 146 -3.63 9.58 5.16
N VAL A 147 -3.40 9.17 6.41
CA VAL A 147 -3.49 7.75 6.82
C VAL A 147 -4.81 7.54 7.56
N VAL A 148 -5.59 6.57 7.08
CA VAL A 148 -6.84 6.13 7.71
C VAL A 148 -6.65 4.69 8.15
N VAL A 149 -6.80 4.44 9.44
CA VAL A 149 -6.61 3.11 10.04
C VAL A 149 -7.92 2.61 10.62
N VAL A 150 -8.30 1.39 10.26
CA VAL A 150 -9.35 0.63 10.96
C VAL A 150 -8.64 -0.31 11.93
N THR A 151 -9.00 -0.24 13.20
CA THR A 151 -8.42 -1.11 14.24
C THR A 151 -9.45 -1.45 15.30
N HIS A 152 -9.38 -2.67 15.84
CA HIS A 152 -10.18 -3.12 16.98
C HIS A 152 -9.43 -2.99 18.30
N ASN A 153 -8.12 -2.77 18.26
CA ASN A 153 -7.27 -2.52 19.45
C ASN A 153 -6.91 -1.03 19.50
N MET A 154 -7.45 -0.38 20.50
CA MET A 154 -7.01 0.97 20.91
C MET A 154 -6.18 0.86 22.19
#